data_3d7a784af88276a8f66695ce28822a8e
#
_entry.id   3d7a784af88276a8f66695ce28822a8e
#
_cell.length_a   1.000
_cell.length_b   1.000
_cell.length_c   1.000
_cell.angle_alpha   90.00
_cell.angle_beta   90.00
_cell.angle_gamma   90.00
#
_symmetry.space_group_name_H-M   'P 1'
#
loop_
_entity.id
_entity.type
_entity.pdbx_description
1 polymer ?
#
loop_
_entity_poly.entity_id
_entity_poly.type
_entity_poly.pdbx_seq_one_letter_code
_entity_poly.pdbx_strand_id
1 'polypeptide(L)'
;MVCSDAIGAFFARARERPAHSAVVEEGEAVSYAALARRARCLAQVFARFPEPRVLIALPSGAEAYAAMLAAALAGGYYTPVNVDSPLLKLRRIARQLQPDVIVGGSDLAAGLLAEASGAMLVRPADAPDEPLPDDARRRHRIAYVIFTSGSTGAPKGVVIPRAALDHYVGWMRGSRMFGADDRVAQYANIGFDFSVMEIYGALCAGATLFPVQGRGDRLFPARMITREKITVWNSVPSVISLMMRADSVTADNLASLRWLNFCGEPLLPQHLRAIFAACPHVVVQNTYGPTEATVSMTSLVMTAGDYEGACRSSVALGEPIPGMGLQLVGGRHDDEGELVITGPQVADGYWQDPERSADRFREVALAGRTVTGYFTGDWAERHAGRIFFKERMDFQVKVKGVRIELDEVAAALRETGWPVVCVLSRGDHLVAVVERHGAATFDQVELIDALAARLDEAAVPRAVMQIDQMPYNENDKIDRAAVKVWYDAAERRAAPR
;
A
#
# COMPACT_ATOMS: atom_id res chain seq x y z
N MET A 1 -16.85 28.46 -1.30
CA MET A 1 -17.23 27.08 -1.65
C MET A 1 -15.98 26.21 -1.45
N VAL A 2 -15.98 25.38 -0.41
CA VAL A 2 -14.87 24.43 -0.19
C VAL A 2 -14.95 23.42 -1.32
N CYS A 3 -13.89 23.33 -2.13
CA CYS A 3 -13.79 22.37 -3.24
C CYS A 3 -13.91 20.95 -2.64
N SER A 4 -15.00 20.24 -2.92
CA SER A 4 -15.36 18.99 -2.24
C SER A 4 -14.60 17.77 -2.78
N ASP A 5 -13.87 17.89 -3.87
CA ASP A 5 -13.16 16.77 -4.49
C ASP A 5 -11.63 16.94 -4.45
N ALA A 6 -10.92 15.82 -4.39
CA ALA A 6 -9.46 15.76 -4.25
C ALA A 6 -8.72 16.50 -5.37
N ILE A 7 -9.15 16.33 -6.62
CA ILE A 7 -8.52 16.94 -7.79
C ILE A 7 -8.71 18.46 -7.77
N GLY A 8 -9.93 18.91 -7.47
CA GLY A 8 -10.23 20.35 -7.32
C GLY A 8 -9.45 21.00 -6.19
N ALA A 9 -9.21 20.25 -5.10
CA ALA A 9 -8.38 20.72 -3.98
C ALA A 9 -6.94 20.97 -4.41
N PHE A 10 -6.31 20.04 -5.16
CA PHE A 10 -4.97 20.24 -5.71
C PHE A 10 -4.92 21.49 -6.62
N PHE A 11 -5.83 21.62 -7.59
CA PHE A 11 -5.83 22.77 -8.49
C PHE A 11 -6.13 24.09 -7.80
N ALA A 12 -6.87 24.07 -6.68
CA ALA A 12 -7.02 25.26 -5.84
C ALA A 12 -5.67 25.67 -5.23
N ARG A 13 -4.89 24.72 -4.68
CA ARG A 13 -3.55 25.01 -4.15
C ARG A 13 -2.59 25.50 -5.27
N ALA A 14 -2.65 24.91 -6.45
CA ALA A 14 -1.84 25.35 -7.58
C ALA A 14 -2.12 26.79 -8.00
N ARG A 15 -3.36 27.27 -7.88
CA ARG A 15 -3.72 28.69 -8.10
C ARG A 15 -3.31 29.61 -6.95
N GLU A 16 -3.44 29.13 -5.71
CA GLU A 16 -3.13 29.95 -4.51
C GLU A 16 -1.62 30.08 -4.27
N ARG A 17 -0.85 29.03 -4.58
CA ARG A 17 0.61 28.95 -4.33
C ARG A 17 1.37 28.51 -5.59
N PRO A 18 1.24 29.17 -6.74
CA PRO A 18 1.75 28.69 -8.03
C PRO A 18 3.27 28.47 -8.05
N ALA A 19 4.03 29.31 -7.37
CA ALA A 19 5.50 29.25 -7.31
C ALA A 19 6.04 28.33 -6.21
N HIS A 20 5.17 27.87 -5.27
CA HIS A 20 5.61 26.97 -4.20
C HIS A 20 5.98 25.60 -4.77
N SER A 21 7.01 24.97 -4.18
CA SER A 21 7.44 23.63 -4.59
C SER A 21 6.39 22.58 -4.25
N ALA A 22 5.84 21.89 -5.24
CA ALA A 22 4.95 20.77 -5.06
C ALA A 22 5.74 19.47 -4.82
N VAL A 23 6.84 19.29 -5.55
CA VAL A 23 7.71 18.12 -5.47
C VAL A 23 9.16 18.57 -5.50
N VAL A 24 10.00 17.96 -4.68
CA VAL A 24 11.47 18.11 -4.76
C VAL A 24 12.07 16.72 -4.95
N GLU A 25 12.76 16.52 -6.08
CA GLU A 25 13.39 15.26 -6.44
C GLU A 25 14.81 15.49 -6.94
N GLU A 26 15.79 14.74 -6.42
CA GLU A 26 17.22 14.88 -6.74
C GLU A 26 17.76 16.32 -6.62
N GLY A 27 17.18 17.12 -5.72
CA GLY A 27 17.53 18.53 -5.52
C GLY A 27 16.81 19.51 -6.45
N GLU A 28 16.07 19.01 -7.45
CA GLU A 28 15.29 19.83 -8.39
C GLU A 28 13.86 20.03 -7.88
N ALA A 29 13.37 21.26 -7.93
CA ALA A 29 12.04 21.61 -7.47
C ALA A 29 11.06 21.78 -8.63
N VAL A 30 9.94 21.08 -8.56
CA VAL A 30 8.79 21.27 -9.45
C VAL A 30 7.71 22.06 -8.71
N SER A 31 7.38 23.25 -9.21
CA SER A 31 6.35 24.09 -8.59
C SER A 31 4.94 23.54 -8.79
N TYR A 32 3.98 23.99 -7.97
CA TYR A 32 2.56 23.67 -8.13
C TYR A 32 2.02 24.04 -9.50
N ALA A 33 2.40 25.21 -10.04
CA ALA A 33 2.01 25.63 -11.39
C ALA A 33 2.58 24.70 -12.47
N ALA A 34 3.85 24.30 -12.33
CA ALA A 34 4.49 23.40 -13.27
C ALA A 34 3.85 22.00 -13.24
N LEU A 35 3.60 21.45 -12.04
CA LEU A 35 2.93 20.15 -11.88
C LEU A 35 1.51 20.18 -12.46
N ALA A 36 0.74 21.23 -12.18
CA ALA A 36 -0.60 21.41 -12.72
C ALA A 36 -0.61 21.52 -14.26
N ARG A 37 0.37 22.22 -14.84
CA ARG A 37 0.53 22.32 -16.30
C ARG A 37 0.86 20.94 -16.90
N ARG A 38 1.84 20.22 -16.35
CA ARG A 38 2.19 18.85 -16.81
C ARG A 38 0.96 17.94 -16.78
N ALA A 39 0.19 17.96 -15.69
CA ALA A 39 -1.03 17.16 -15.57
C ALA A 39 -2.05 17.50 -16.67
N ARG A 40 -2.26 18.77 -17.01
CA ARG A 40 -3.18 19.19 -18.07
C ARG A 40 -2.68 18.84 -19.47
N CYS A 41 -1.38 18.94 -19.72
CA CYS A 41 -0.78 18.53 -20.98
C CYS A 41 -0.96 17.02 -21.23
N LEU A 42 -0.70 16.19 -20.21
CA LEU A 42 -0.97 14.76 -20.29
C LEU A 42 -2.48 14.44 -20.44
N ALA A 43 -3.34 15.18 -19.74
CA ALA A 43 -4.80 14.99 -19.82
C ALA A 43 -5.32 15.28 -21.24
N GLN A 44 -4.73 16.19 -21.99
CA GLN A 44 -5.07 16.44 -23.41
C GLN A 44 -4.84 15.20 -24.29
N VAL A 45 -3.80 14.41 -23.98
CA VAL A 45 -3.54 13.14 -24.67
C VAL A 45 -4.56 12.07 -24.26
N PHE A 46 -4.81 11.95 -22.95
CA PHE A 46 -5.69 10.92 -22.41
C PHE A 46 -7.16 11.15 -22.80
N ALA A 47 -7.58 12.41 -22.97
CA ALA A 47 -8.94 12.78 -23.37
C ALA A 47 -9.32 12.32 -24.78
N ARG A 48 -8.40 11.74 -25.55
CA ARG A 48 -8.69 11.05 -26.82
C ARG A 48 -9.53 9.79 -26.61
N PHE A 49 -9.51 9.24 -25.40
CA PHE A 49 -10.33 8.12 -24.97
C PHE A 49 -11.52 8.61 -24.14
N PRO A 50 -12.71 8.03 -24.25
CA PRO A 50 -13.89 8.46 -23.49
C PRO A 50 -13.71 8.34 -21.97
N GLU A 51 -13.13 7.25 -21.51
CA GLU A 51 -12.90 6.89 -20.10
C GLU A 51 -11.54 6.19 -19.98
N PRO A 52 -10.41 6.93 -20.07
CA PRO A 52 -9.10 6.33 -20.20
C PRO A 52 -8.70 5.50 -18.97
N ARG A 53 -8.31 4.26 -19.21
CA ARG A 53 -7.64 3.37 -18.25
C ARG A 53 -6.14 3.61 -18.38
N VAL A 54 -5.53 4.27 -17.40
CA VAL A 54 -4.15 4.70 -17.51
C VAL A 54 -3.26 3.84 -16.61
N LEU A 55 -2.39 3.02 -17.22
CA LEU A 55 -1.34 2.31 -16.49
C LEU A 55 -0.12 3.21 -16.34
N ILE A 56 0.32 3.48 -15.11
CA ILE A 56 1.46 4.34 -14.82
C ILE A 56 2.66 3.47 -14.45
N ALA A 57 3.61 3.34 -15.37
CA ALA A 57 4.87 2.60 -15.25
C ALA A 57 6.06 3.57 -15.12
N LEU A 58 5.99 4.43 -14.12
CA LEU A 58 6.99 5.44 -13.76
C LEU A 58 7.43 5.25 -12.30
N PRO A 59 8.66 5.64 -11.95
CA PRO A 59 9.05 5.74 -10.54
C PRO A 59 8.23 6.82 -9.82
N SER A 60 8.27 6.82 -8.48
CA SER A 60 7.71 7.91 -7.67
C SER A 60 8.35 9.24 -8.07
N GLY A 61 7.53 10.28 -8.31
CA GLY A 61 8.02 11.59 -8.72
C GLY A 61 6.98 12.42 -9.44
N ALA A 62 7.35 13.64 -9.82
CA ALA A 62 6.45 14.63 -10.40
C ALA A 62 5.72 14.14 -11.67
N GLU A 63 6.38 13.36 -12.52
CA GLU A 63 5.78 12.83 -13.74
C GLU A 63 4.68 11.79 -13.44
N ALA A 64 4.92 10.91 -12.47
CA ALA A 64 3.90 9.94 -12.04
C ALA A 64 2.69 10.65 -11.42
N TYR A 65 2.92 11.65 -10.58
CA TYR A 65 1.84 12.42 -9.95
C TYR A 65 1.06 13.25 -10.98
N ALA A 66 1.75 13.83 -11.96
CA ALA A 66 1.11 14.51 -13.09
C ALA A 66 0.21 13.54 -13.88
N ALA A 67 0.66 12.30 -14.12
CA ALA A 67 -0.12 11.28 -14.82
C ALA A 67 -1.37 10.83 -14.03
N MET A 68 -1.26 10.69 -12.68
CA MET A 68 -2.41 10.39 -11.81
C MET A 68 -3.49 11.50 -11.89
N LEU A 69 -3.05 12.76 -11.78
CA LEU A 69 -3.93 13.92 -11.90
C LEU A 69 -4.53 14.04 -13.30
N ALA A 70 -3.74 13.75 -14.35
CA ALA A 70 -4.17 13.78 -15.75
C ALA A 70 -5.25 12.77 -16.04
N ALA A 71 -5.12 11.53 -15.56
CA ALA A 71 -6.14 10.49 -15.72
C ALA A 71 -7.49 10.95 -15.14
N ALA A 72 -7.44 11.57 -13.95
CA ALA A 72 -8.63 12.11 -13.30
C ALA A 72 -9.26 13.31 -14.04
N LEU A 73 -8.45 14.18 -14.65
CA LEU A 73 -8.91 15.32 -15.45
C LEU A 73 -9.58 14.87 -16.75
N ALA A 74 -8.99 13.86 -17.41
CA ALA A 74 -9.48 13.33 -18.67
C ALA A 74 -10.79 12.51 -18.52
N GLY A 75 -11.29 12.31 -17.30
CA GLY A 75 -12.47 11.51 -17.04
C GLY A 75 -12.20 10.01 -17.06
N GLY A 76 -11.00 9.62 -16.67
CA GLY A 76 -10.58 8.24 -16.50
C GLY A 76 -10.12 7.92 -15.08
N TYR A 77 -9.37 6.83 -14.96
CA TYR A 77 -8.76 6.37 -13.74
C TYR A 77 -7.37 5.81 -14.01
N TYR A 78 -6.58 5.68 -12.96
CA TYR A 78 -5.21 5.21 -13.10
C TYR A 78 -4.95 3.92 -12.31
N THR A 79 -3.96 3.18 -12.77
CA THR A 79 -3.36 2.03 -12.11
C THR A 79 -1.87 2.27 -12.04
N PRO A 80 -1.31 2.64 -10.87
CA PRO A 80 0.12 2.79 -10.73
C PRO A 80 0.74 1.43 -10.44
N VAL A 81 1.94 1.19 -10.97
CA VAL A 81 2.69 -0.04 -10.69
C VAL A 81 4.05 0.28 -10.09
N ASN A 82 4.54 -0.63 -9.25
CA ASN A 82 5.91 -0.56 -8.78
C ASN A 82 6.84 -1.01 -9.91
N VAL A 83 7.63 -0.09 -10.44
CA VAL A 83 8.57 -0.37 -11.55
C VAL A 83 9.69 -1.34 -11.18
N ASP A 84 9.94 -1.54 -9.87
CA ASP A 84 10.91 -2.51 -9.35
C ASP A 84 10.31 -3.93 -9.24
N SER A 85 9.00 -4.09 -9.47
CA SER A 85 8.36 -5.41 -9.47
C SER A 85 8.80 -6.24 -10.69
N PRO A 86 8.85 -7.59 -10.57
CA PRO A 86 9.18 -8.46 -11.68
C PRO A 86 8.30 -8.23 -12.92
N LEU A 87 8.92 -8.20 -14.09
CA LEU A 87 8.22 -7.95 -15.36
C LEU A 87 7.03 -8.90 -15.59
N LEU A 88 7.15 -10.16 -15.17
CA LEU A 88 6.05 -11.13 -15.29
C LEU A 88 4.83 -10.72 -14.49
N LYS A 89 5.00 -10.19 -13.29
CA LYS A 89 3.92 -9.65 -12.47
C LYS A 89 3.28 -8.44 -13.15
N LEU A 90 4.09 -7.51 -13.61
CA LEU A 90 3.62 -6.29 -14.29
C LEU A 90 2.85 -6.60 -15.59
N ARG A 91 3.31 -7.59 -16.37
CA ARG A 91 2.60 -8.09 -17.54
C ARG A 91 1.24 -8.68 -17.19
N ARG A 92 1.14 -9.45 -16.08
CA ARG A 92 -0.16 -9.97 -15.60
C ARG A 92 -1.14 -8.82 -15.27
N ILE A 93 -0.64 -7.76 -14.61
CA ILE A 93 -1.44 -6.55 -14.32
C ILE A 93 -1.89 -5.87 -15.61
N ALA A 94 -0.99 -5.62 -16.55
CA ALA A 94 -1.34 -5.00 -17.85
C ALA A 94 -2.39 -5.81 -18.62
N ARG A 95 -2.24 -7.15 -18.63
CA ARG A 95 -3.20 -8.07 -19.27
C ARG A 95 -4.58 -8.04 -18.61
N GLN A 96 -4.65 -7.96 -17.28
CA GLN A 96 -5.93 -7.89 -16.56
C GLN A 96 -6.59 -6.53 -16.70
N LEU A 97 -5.82 -5.45 -16.61
CA LEU A 97 -6.34 -4.09 -16.71
C LEU A 97 -6.82 -3.74 -18.13
N GLN A 98 -6.09 -4.22 -19.16
CA GLN A 98 -6.27 -3.80 -20.56
C GLN A 98 -6.30 -2.27 -20.67
N PRO A 99 -5.19 -1.58 -20.34
CA PRO A 99 -5.14 -0.12 -20.35
C PRO A 99 -5.31 0.44 -21.75
N ASP A 100 -5.91 1.63 -21.85
CA ASP A 100 -5.97 2.42 -23.09
C ASP A 100 -4.69 3.23 -23.28
N VAL A 101 -4.05 3.59 -22.16
CA VAL A 101 -2.79 4.38 -22.13
C VAL A 101 -1.81 3.74 -21.14
N ILE A 102 -0.55 3.60 -21.57
CA ILE A 102 0.58 3.27 -20.72
C ILE A 102 1.49 4.48 -20.64
N VAL A 103 1.71 5.01 -19.44
CA VAL A 103 2.63 6.14 -19.23
C VAL A 103 3.97 5.60 -18.73
N GLY A 104 5.03 5.85 -19.49
CA GLY A 104 6.37 5.41 -19.15
C GLY A 104 7.37 5.71 -20.25
N GLY A 105 8.64 5.75 -19.93
CA GLY A 105 9.71 6.09 -20.88
C GLY A 105 10.76 5.01 -21.10
N SER A 106 10.62 3.83 -20.47
CA SER A 106 11.62 2.77 -20.46
C SER A 106 11.21 1.55 -21.29
N ASP A 107 12.13 0.61 -21.45
CA ASP A 107 11.90 -0.72 -22.03
C ASP A 107 10.81 -1.49 -21.29
N LEU A 108 10.62 -1.19 -19.98
CA LEU A 108 9.52 -1.71 -19.18
C LEU A 108 8.16 -1.36 -19.81
N ALA A 109 7.92 -0.06 -20.07
CA ALA A 109 6.66 0.39 -20.65
C ALA A 109 6.40 -0.22 -22.04
N ALA A 110 7.45 -0.35 -22.85
CA ALA A 110 7.38 -1.05 -24.15
C ALA A 110 7.07 -2.55 -23.97
N GLY A 111 7.65 -3.19 -22.95
CA GLY A 111 7.38 -4.60 -22.62
C GLY A 111 5.94 -4.83 -22.13
N LEU A 112 5.31 -3.85 -21.50
CA LEU A 112 3.90 -3.91 -21.07
C LEU A 112 2.93 -3.66 -22.21
N LEU A 113 3.32 -2.89 -23.22
CA LEU A 113 2.50 -2.62 -24.40
C LEU A 113 2.13 -3.91 -25.17
N ALA A 114 3.02 -4.91 -25.15
CA ALA A 114 2.77 -6.21 -25.77
C ALA A 114 1.60 -6.99 -25.12
N GLU A 115 1.24 -6.68 -23.88
CA GLU A 115 0.15 -7.33 -23.14
C GLU A 115 -1.18 -6.58 -23.22
N ALA A 116 -1.17 -5.36 -23.78
CA ALA A 116 -2.31 -4.46 -23.84
C ALA A 116 -2.62 -4.08 -25.30
N SER A 117 -3.51 -4.85 -25.92
CA SER A 117 -3.87 -4.66 -27.33
C SER A 117 -4.49 -3.29 -27.58
N GLY A 118 -3.87 -2.49 -28.45
CA GLY A 118 -4.35 -1.16 -28.84
C GLY A 118 -4.02 -0.03 -27.84
N ALA A 119 -3.28 -0.31 -26.78
CA ALA A 119 -2.86 0.73 -25.83
C ALA A 119 -1.87 1.71 -26.49
N MET A 120 -1.99 3.00 -26.11
CA MET A 120 -1.06 4.05 -26.53
C MET A 120 0.06 4.18 -25.48
N LEU A 121 1.31 4.10 -25.92
CA LEU A 121 2.46 4.47 -25.06
C LEU A 121 2.64 5.99 -25.08
N VAL A 122 2.67 6.59 -23.90
CA VAL A 122 2.88 8.03 -23.70
C VAL A 122 4.11 8.23 -22.82
N ARG A 123 5.09 8.94 -23.36
CA ARG A 123 6.20 9.46 -22.57
C ARG A 123 5.82 10.87 -22.08
N PRO A 124 5.97 11.18 -20.79
CA PRO A 124 5.60 12.50 -20.29
C PRO A 124 6.28 13.66 -21.06
N ALA A 125 7.52 13.48 -21.50
CA ALA A 125 8.25 14.47 -22.29
C ALA A 125 7.66 14.72 -23.68
N ASP A 126 6.89 13.78 -24.23
CA ASP A 126 6.27 13.89 -25.56
C ASP A 126 4.85 14.49 -25.47
N ALA A 127 4.38 14.86 -24.26
CA ALA A 127 3.09 15.51 -24.11
C ALA A 127 3.07 16.89 -24.81
N PRO A 128 1.95 17.23 -25.50
CA PRO A 128 1.85 18.52 -26.17
C PRO A 128 1.95 19.68 -25.18
N ASP A 129 2.44 20.81 -25.62
CA ASP A 129 2.55 22.01 -24.80
C ASP A 129 1.21 22.75 -24.61
N GLU A 130 0.12 22.19 -25.15
CA GLU A 130 -1.25 22.70 -25.05
C GLU A 130 -1.99 21.98 -23.91
N PRO A 131 -2.23 22.67 -22.77
CA PRO A 131 -2.93 22.06 -21.66
C PRO A 131 -4.43 21.93 -21.92
N LEU A 132 -5.03 20.86 -21.38
CA LEU A 132 -6.49 20.68 -21.38
C LEU A 132 -7.15 21.89 -20.69
N PRO A 133 -8.16 22.55 -21.29
CA PRO A 133 -8.88 23.67 -20.69
C PRO A 133 -9.55 23.31 -19.37
N ASP A 134 -9.73 24.29 -18.47
CA ASP A 134 -10.28 24.10 -17.14
C ASP A 134 -11.72 23.59 -17.16
N ASP A 135 -12.51 24.00 -18.12
CA ASP A 135 -13.91 23.62 -18.33
C ASP A 135 -14.08 22.28 -19.04
N ALA A 136 -13.01 21.72 -19.62
CA ALA A 136 -13.01 20.43 -20.29
C ALA A 136 -12.90 19.24 -19.34
N ARG A 137 -12.82 19.48 -18.03
CA ARG A 137 -12.71 18.43 -17.01
C ARG A 137 -13.91 17.50 -17.04
N ARG A 138 -13.64 16.20 -17.20
CA ARG A 138 -14.63 15.13 -17.10
C ARG A 138 -14.56 14.46 -15.71
N ARG A 139 -15.64 13.76 -15.33
CA ARG A 139 -15.65 12.97 -14.09
C ARG A 139 -15.93 11.51 -14.41
N HIS A 140 -15.18 10.62 -13.79
CA HIS A 140 -15.42 9.18 -13.80
C HIS A 140 -15.75 8.68 -12.40
N ARG A 141 -16.48 7.57 -12.30
CA ARG A 141 -16.87 6.96 -11.02
C ARG A 141 -15.65 6.38 -10.28
N ILE A 142 -14.74 5.73 -11.01
CA ILE A 142 -13.52 5.14 -10.46
C ILE A 142 -12.44 6.22 -10.33
N ALA A 143 -11.71 6.21 -9.22
CA ALA A 143 -10.52 7.03 -9.00
C ALA A 143 -9.27 6.31 -9.47
N TYR A 144 -9.08 5.09 -8.97
CA TYR A 144 -7.93 4.25 -9.30
C TYR A 144 -8.24 2.77 -9.08
N VAL A 145 -7.42 1.91 -9.70
CA VAL A 145 -7.38 0.48 -9.43
C VAL A 145 -5.97 0.12 -9.00
N ILE A 146 -5.78 -0.32 -7.76
CA ILE A 146 -4.49 -0.80 -7.26
C ILE A 146 -4.51 -2.31 -7.17
N PHE A 147 -3.48 -2.95 -7.76
CA PHE A 147 -3.32 -4.39 -7.74
C PHE A 147 -2.55 -4.85 -6.51
N THR A 148 -3.16 -5.74 -5.74
CA THR A 148 -2.57 -6.38 -4.56
C THR A 148 -2.35 -7.87 -4.82
N SER A 149 -1.60 -8.54 -3.93
CA SER A 149 -1.42 -10.00 -3.98
C SER A 149 -2.77 -10.72 -3.89
N GLY A 150 -2.89 -11.82 -4.62
CA GLY A 150 -4.11 -12.63 -4.66
C GLY A 150 -3.87 -14.09 -4.27
N SER A 151 -4.80 -14.69 -3.53
CA SER A 151 -4.71 -16.08 -3.03
C SER A 151 -4.60 -17.14 -4.14
N THR A 152 -4.97 -16.82 -5.38
CA THR A 152 -4.87 -17.71 -6.54
C THR A 152 -3.54 -17.56 -7.30
N GLY A 153 -2.59 -16.76 -6.81
CA GLY A 153 -1.32 -16.47 -7.49
C GLY A 153 -1.43 -15.40 -8.60
N ALA A 154 -2.64 -14.89 -8.87
CA ALA A 154 -2.85 -13.76 -9.77
C ALA A 154 -3.12 -12.47 -8.95
N PRO A 155 -2.54 -11.32 -9.34
CA PRO A 155 -2.85 -10.05 -8.70
C PRO A 155 -4.35 -9.74 -8.76
N LYS A 156 -4.92 -9.17 -7.69
CA LYS A 156 -6.31 -8.69 -7.63
C LYS A 156 -6.34 -7.17 -7.66
N GLY A 157 -7.07 -6.57 -8.59
CA GLY A 157 -7.24 -5.12 -8.68
C GLY A 157 -8.37 -4.65 -7.78
N VAL A 158 -8.09 -3.78 -6.80
CA VAL A 158 -9.09 -3.17 -5.93
C VAL A 158 -9.61 -1.90 -6.59
N VAL A 159 -10.93 -1.84 -6.81
CA VAL A 159 -11.59 -0.72 -7.52
C VAL A 159 -12.02 0.35 -6.52
N ILE A 160 -11.33 1.48 -6.51
CA ILE A 160 -11.63 2.57 -5.59
C ILE A 160 -12.48 3.65 -6.26
N PRO A 161 -13.71 3.88 -5.73
CA PRO A 161 -14.57 4.94 -6.26
C PRO A 161 -13.98 6.33 -6.02
N ARG A 162 -14.28 7.27 -6.91
CA ARG A 162 -13.93 8.69 -6.75
C ARG A 162 -14.46 9.26 -5.44
N ALA A 163 -15.69 8.91 -5.08
CA ALA A 163 -16.30 9.35 -3.83
C ALA A 163 -15.54 8.87 -2.58
N ALA A 164 -14.96 7.67 -2.63
CA ALA A 164 -14.14 7.13 -1.54
C ALA A 164 -12.82 7.91 -1.39
N LEU A 165 -12.13 8.19 -2.51
CA LEU A 165 -10.95 9.05 -2.50
C LEU A 165 -11.28 10.47 -2.01
N ASP A 166 -12.37 11.05 -2.49
CA ASP A 166 -12.80 12.42 -2.09
C ASP A 166 -13.12 12.47 -0.59
N HIS A 167 -13.79 11.44 -0.04
CA HIS A 167 -14.05 11.31 1.38
C HIS A 167 -12.75 11.23 2.19
N TYR A 168 -11.82 10.38 1.78
CA TYR A 168 -10.53 10.19 2.45
C TYR A 168 -9.69 11.47 2.45
N VAL A 169 -9.56 12.12 1.28
CA VAL A 169 -8.84 13.39 1.15
C VAL A 169 -9.55 14.52 1.94
N GLY A 170 -10.88 14.54 1.96
CA GLY A 170 -11.67 15.46 2.77
C GLY A 170 -11.33 15.34 4.25
N TRP A 171 -11.24 14.10 4.77
CA TRP A 171 -10.83 13.84 6.15
C TRP A 171 -9.40 14.32 6.43
N MET A 172 -8.43 13.96 5.56
CA MET A 172 -7.04 14.39 5.73
C MET A 172 -6.90 15.91 5.78
N ARG A 173 -7.60 16.64 4.92
CA ARG A 173 -7.61 18.11 4.91
C ARG A 173 -8.24 18.74 6.14
N GLY A 174 -9.20 18.06 6.77
CA GLY A 174 -9.81 18.46 8.05
C GLY A 174 -8.95 18.11 9.26
N SER A 175 -7.96 17.25 9.10
CA SER A 175 -7.01 16.85 10.15
C SER A 175 -5.84 17.84 10.22
N ARG A 176 -5.01 17.69 11.26
CA ARG A 176 -3.74 18.45 11.40
C ARG A 176 -2.53 17.70 10.82
N MET A 177 -2.77 16.59 10.15
CA MET A 177 -1.70 15.72 9.64
C MET A 177 -0.82 16.45 8.61
N PHE A 178 -1.43 17.18 7.68
CA PHE A 178 -0.73 17.89 6.62
C PHE A 178 -1.04 19.38 6.67
N GLY A 179 0.01 20.21 6.67
CA GLY A 179 -0.06 21.67 6.57
C GLY A 179 0.62 22.16 5.29
N ALA A 180 0.34 23.39 4.90
CA ALA A 180 0.82 23.97 3.65
C ALA A 180 2.34 24.19 3.59
N ASP A 181 3.00 24.26 4.74
CA ASP A 181 4.46 24.48 4.82
C ASP A 181 5.21 23.19 5.20
N ASP A 182 4.53 22.04 5.19
CA ASP A 182 5.15 20.78 5.50
C ASP A 182 6.06 20.29 4.38
N ARG A 183 7.04 19.54 4.82
CA ARG A 183 7.98 18.77 4.01
C ARG A 183 7.67 17.29 4.22
N VAL A 184 6.95 16.71 3.28
CA VAL A 184 6.36 15.38 3.41
C VAL A 184 7.21 14.36 2.66
N ALA A 185 7.73 13.35 3.33
CA ALA A 185 8.36 12.22 2.66
C ALA A 185 7.30 11.37 1.95
N GLN A 186 7.54 11.04 0.68
CA GLN A 186 6.76 10.03 -0.04
C GLN A 186 7.59 8.75 -0.07
N TYR A 187 7.41 7.93 0.97
CA TYR A 187 8.18 6.72 1.21
C TYR A 187 7.59 5.48 0.56
N ALA A 188 6.26 5.36 0.57
CA ALA A 188 5.56 4.23 -0.04
C ALA A 188 5.69 4.25 -1.56
N ASN A 189 5.97 3.09 -2.18
CA ASN A 189 5.93 2.99 -3.63
C ASN A 189 4.52 3.29 -4.17
N ILE A 190 4.41 3.93 -5.33
CA ILE A 190 3.11 4.33 -5.91
C ILE A 190 2.18 3.15 -6.22
N GLY A 191 2.72 1.94 -6.37
CA GLY A 191 1.93 0.71 -6.51
C GLY A 191 1.24 0.25 -5.22
N PHE A 192 1.49 0.91 -4.09
CA PHE A 192 0.83 0.70 -2.81
C PHE A 192 -0.10 1.87 -2.48
N ASP A 193 -1.28 1.57 -1.98
CA ASP A 193 -2.31 2.56 -1.64
C ASP A 193 -1.89 3.54 -0.54
N PHE A 194 -0.93 3.18 0.30
CA PHE A 194 -0.40 4.10 1.31
C PHE A 194 0.23 5.36 0.69
N SER A 195 0.75 5.26 -0.55
CA SER A 195 1.22 6.41 -1.33
C SER A 195 0.13 7.43 -1.62
N VAL A 196 -1.13 7.00 -1.68
CA VAL A 196 -2.29 7.88 -1.88
C VAL A 196 -2.44 8.87 -0.72
N MET A 197 -2.22 8.40 0.53
CA MET A 197 -2.17 9.27 1.70
C MET A 197 -1.10 10.35 1.56
N GLU A 198 0.11 9.95 1.22
CA GLU A 198 1.26 10.85 1.09
C GLU A 198 1.05 11.87 -0.03
N ILE A 199 0.70 11.41 -1.22
CA ILE A 199 0.58 12.23 -2.43
C ILE A 199 -0.61 13.20 -2.32
N TYR A 200 -1.81 12.69 -2.11
CA TYR A 200 -2.99 13.55 -2.04
C TYR A 200 -3.03 14.37 -0.74
N GLY A 201 -2.56 13.80 0.38
CA GLY A 201 -2.46 14.52 1.65
C GLY A 201 -1.59 15.77 1.51
N ALA A 202 -0.37 15.62 0.99
CA ALA A 202 0.55 16.72 0.80
C ALA A 202 0.07 17.72 -0.27
N LEU A 203 -0.23 17.23 -1.48
CA LEU A 203 -0.58 18.11 -2.61
C LEU A 203 -1.89 18.88 -2.38
N CYS A 204 -2.89 18.27 -1.73
CA CYS A 204 -4.16 18.95 -1.42
C CYS A 204 -4.04 19.91 -0.22
N ALA A 205 -3.03 19.76 0.63
CA ALA A 205 -2.73 20.71 1.71
C ALA A 205 -1.90 21.90 1.24
N GLY A 206 -1.17 21.78 0.12
CA GLY A 206 -0.25 22.80 -0.36
C GLY A 206 1.19 22.60 0.12
N ALA A 207 1.52 21.41 0.65
CA ALA A 207 2.83 21.00 1.15
C ALA A 207 3.80 20.63 0.02
N THR A 208 5.06 20.37 0.36
CA THR A 208 6.08 19.88 -0.56
C THR A 208 6.32 18.39 -0.36
N LEU A 209 6.20 17.60 -1.42
CA LEU A 209 6.55 16.17 -1.45
C LEU A 209 8.03 15.95 -1.74
N PHE A 210 8.61 14.98 -1.05
CA PHE A 210 9.96 14.49 -1.24
C PHE A 210 9.89 12.98 -1.51
N PRO A 211 9.86 12.53 -2.78
CA PRO A 211 9.83 11.12 -3.10
C PRO A 211 11.15 10.44 -2.74
N VAL A 212 11.06 9.26 -2.12
CA VAL A 212 12.22 8.41 -1.82
C VAL A 212 12.60 7.66 -3.08
N GLN A 213 13.72 8.02 -3.68
CA GLN A 213 14.13 7.50 -4.98
C GLN A 213 15.23 6.43 -4.92
N GLY A 214 16.07 6.44 -3.90
CA GLY A 214 17.23 5.55 -3.84
C GLY A 214 17.10 4.43 -2.80
N ARG A 215 17.78 3.29 -3.03
CA ARG A 215 17.93 2.23 -2.02
C ARG A 215 18.55 2.76 -0.71
N GLY A 216 19.45 3.74 -0.81
CA GLY A 216 20.10 4.35 0.35
C GLY A 216 19.12 5.00 1.32
N ASP A 217 18.19 5.82 0.83
CA ASP A 217 17.17 6.48 1.64
C ASP A 217 16.12 5.50 2.17
N ARG A 218 15.84 4.42 1.43
CA ARG A 218 14.95 3.33 1.92
C ARG A 218 15.59 2.55 3.07
N LEU A 219 16.88 2.29 3.01
CA LEU A 219 17.62 1.55 4.05
C LEU A 219 17.99 2.43 5.25
N PHE A 220 18.17 3.74 5.02
CA PHE A 220 18.59 4.71 6.04
C PHE A 220 17.65 5.93 6.08
N PRO A 221 16.37 5.75 6.46
CA PRO A 221 15.35 6.81 6.43
C PRO A 221 15.76 8.07 7.20
N ALA A 222 16.47 7.92 8.33
CA ALA A 222 16.95 9.02 9.14
C ALA A 222 17.84 10.01 8.37
N ARG A 223 18.61 9.55 7.38
CA ARG A 223 19.44 10.42 6.52
C ARG A 223 18.59 11.36 5.69
N MET A 224 17.50 10.83 5.12
CA MET A 224 16.55 11.63 4.34
C MET A 224 15.81 12.62 5.24
N ILE A 225 15.33 12.18 6.40
CA ILE A 225 14.64 13.04 7.38
C ILE A 225 15.51 14.26 7.71
N THR A 226 16.78 14.01 8.03
CA THR A 226 17.74 15.08 8.41
C THR A 226 18.11 15.96 7.21
N ARG A 227 18.48 15.38 6.06
CA ARG A 227 18.92 16.08 4.86
C ARG A 227 17.82 16.99 4.32
N GLU A 228 16.61 16.45 4.17
CA GLU A 228 15.47 17.17 3.62
C GLU A 228 14.65 17.91 4.68
N LYS A 229 15.04 17.86 5.95
CA LYS A 229 14.28 18.46 7.07
C LYS A 229 12.80 18.08 7.01
N ILE A 230 12.52 16.80 6.85
CA ILE A 230 11.16 16.26 6.74
C ILE A 230 10.39 16.56 8.02
N THR A 231 9.17 17.08 7.87
CA THR A 231 8.28 17.43 8.99
C THR A 231 7.17 16.40 9.20
N VAL A 232 6.77 15.71 8.13
CA VAL A 232 5.76 14.64 8.16
C VAL A 232 6.35 13.39 7.52
N TRP A 233 6.34 12.31 8.30
CA TRP A 233 6.81 11.00 7.85
C TRP A 233 5.68 9.98 7.97
N ASN A 234 5.46 9.23 6.89
CA ASN A 234 4.48 8.15 6.83
C ASN A 234 5.20 6.86 6.50
N SER A 235 4.97 5.80 7.26
CA SER A 235 5.54 4.48 6.95
C SER A 235 4.81 3.36 7.67
N VAL A 236 5.19 2.12 7.35
CA VAL A 236 4.85 0.95 8.15
C VAL A 236 5.74 0.91 9.40
N PRO A 237 5.28 0.34 10.52
CA PRO A 237 6.05 0.23 11.77
C PRO A 237 7.41 -0.47 11.65
N SER A 238 7.56 -1.40 10.70
CA SER A 238 8.86 -2.08 10.47
C SER A 238 9.98 -1.13 10.03
N VAL A 239 9.66 0.04 9.48
CA VAL A 239 10.66 1.09 9.17
C VAL A 239 11.26 1.66 10.45
N ILE A 240 10.45 1.89 11.50
CA ILE A 240 10.99 2.31 12.81
C ILE A 240 11.83 1.19 13.44
N SER A 241 11.40 -0.08 13.30
CA SER A 241 12.23 -1.20 13.74
C SER A 241 13.59 -1.24 13.03
N LEU A 242 13.63 -0.91 11.73
CA LEU A 242 14.87 -0.78 10.96
C LEU A 242 15.74 0.36 11.51
N MET A 243 15.15 1.53 11.77
CA MET A 243 15.85 2.69 12.32
C MET A 243 16.36 2.42 13.75
N MET A 244 15.61 1.69 14.58
CA MET A 244 16.05 1.28 15.92
C MET A 244 17.26 0.33 15.84
N ARG A 245 17.23 -0.67 14.95
CA ARG A 245 18.38 -1.58 14.76
C ARG A 245 19.64 -0.89 14.24
N ALA A 246 19.48 0.24 13.56
CA ALA A 246 20.56 1.08 13.06
C ALA A 246 20.96 2.20 14.02
N ASP A 247 20.46 2.19 15.27
CA ASP A 247 20.67 3.21 16.30
C ASP A 247 20.42 4.65 15.80
N SER A 248 19.46 4.80 14.87
CA SER A 248 19.17 6.06 14.16
C SER A 248 17.91 6.78 14.66
N VAL A 249 17.18 6.24 15.64
CA VAL A 249 16.07 6.91 16.33
C VAL A 249 16.68 7.79 17.43
N THR A 250 17.15 8.97 17.04
CA THR A 250 17.84 9.93 17.93
C THR A 250 17.19 11.31 17.86
N ALA A 251 17.42 12.15 18.88
CA ALA A 251 16.90 13.51 18.91
C ALA A 251 17.33 14.33 17.68
N ASP A 252 18.59 14.22 17.28
CA ASP A 252 19.14 14.95 16.13
C ASP A 252 18.49 14.50 14.81
N ASN A 253 18.34 13.19 14.61
CA ASN A 253 17.78 12.65 13.38
C ASN A 253 16.29 12.94 13.23
N LEU A 254 15.55 13.05 14.33
CA LEU A 254 14.10 13.29 14.33
C LEU A 254 13.71 14.73 14.62
N ALA A 255 14.69 15.64 14.78
CA ALA A 255 14.48 17.02 15.22
C ALA A 255 13.48 17.83 14.39
N SER A 256 13.40 17.58 13.07
CA SER A 256 12.49 18.28 12.17
C SER A 256 11.07 17.72 12.16
N LEU A 257 10.87 16.49 12.67
CA LEU A 257 9.58 15.82 12.61
C LEU A 257 8.57 16.47 13.56
N ARG A 258 7.40 16.78 13.06
CA ARG A 258 6.23 17.18 13.86
C ARG A 258 5.14 16.11 13.88
N TRP A 259 5.10 15.24 12.85
CA TRP A 259 4.07 14.21 12.69
C TRP A 259 4.65 12.92 12.12
N LEU A 260 4.34 11.81 12.78
CA LEU A 260 4.63 10.44 12.32
C LEU A 260 3.31 9.69 12.17
N ASN A 261 3.05 9.13 11.00
CA ASN A 261 1.88 8.30 10.78
C ASN A 261 2.28 6.88 10.42
N PHE A 262 1.63 5.91 11.07
CA PHE A 262 1.82 4.49 10.85
C PHE A 262 0.55 3.82 10.37
N CYS A 263 0.69 2.94 9.37
CA CYS A 263 -0.36 2.07 8.87
C CYS A 263 0.25 0.76 8.37
N GLY A 264 -0.58 -0.25 8.20
CA GLY A 264 -0.20 -1.44 7.45
C GLY A 264 0.36 -2.59 8.28
N GLU A 265 0.89 -2.35 9.46
CA GLU A 265 1.40 -3.37 10.40
C GLU A 265 0.99 -3.02 11.83
N PRO A 266 1.02 -3.98 12.79
CA PRO A 266 0.82 -3.66 14.19
C PRO A 266 1.92 -2.70 14.70
N LEU A 267 1.52 -1.51 15.16
CA LEU A 267 2.41 -0.61 15.87
C LEU A 267 2.63 -1.15 17.30
N LEU A 268 3.89 -1.27 17.70
CA LEU A 268 4.24 -1.85 19.00
C LEU A 268 4.56 -0.77 20.03
N PRO A 269 4.27 -0.98 21.34
CA PRO A 269 4.60 -0.03 22.39
C PRO A 269 6.08 0.37 22.45
N GLN A 270 6.98 -0.54 22.10
CA GLN A 270 8.43 -0.25 22.03
C GLN A 270 8.79 0.80 20.98
N HIS A 271 8.06 0.85 19.85
CA HIS A 271 8.26 1.88 18.82
C HIS A 271 7.93 3.27 19.39
N LEU A 272 6.78 3.38 20.07
CA LEU A 272 6.35 4.64 20.69
C LEU A 272 7.34 5.10 21.77
N ARG A 273 7.80 4.17 22.65
CA ARG A 273 8.81 4.50 23.65
C ARG A 273 10.10 5.05 23.03
N ALA A 274 10.60 4.42 21.96
CA ALA A 274 11.81 4.87 21.28
C ALA A 274 11.61 6.24 20.62
N ILE A 275 10.47 6.43 19.93
CA ILE A 275 10.12 7.69 19.25
C ILE A 275 10.01 8.83 20.28
N PHE A 276 9.21 8.66 21.33
CA PHE A 276 8.97 9.73 22.31
C PHE A 276 10.16 10.01 23.22
N ALA A 277 11.04 9.03 23.44
CA ALA A 277 12.32 9.26 24.11
C ALA A 277 13.26 10.15 23.26
N ALA A 278 13.28 9.96 21.94
CA ALA A 278 14.11 10.74 21.04
C ALA A 278 13.46 12.08 20.64
N CYS A 279 12.14 12.12 20.50
CA CYS A 279 11.40 13.26 19.96
C CYS A 279 10.07 13.47 20.72
N PRO A 280 10.09 14.01 21.97
CA PRO A 280 8.90 14.11 22.83
C PRO A 280 7.84 15.09 22.31
N HIS A 281 8.15 15.98 21.39
CA HIS A 281 7.21 16.95 20.81
C HIS A 281 6.45 16.42 19.59
N VAL A 282 6.88 15.28 19.02
CA VAL A 282 6.25 14.74 17.83
C VAL A 282 4.85 14.20 18.15
N VAL A 283 3.94 14.35 17.21
CA VAL A 283 2.65 13.68 17.24
C VAL A 283 2.75 12.36 16.47
N VAL A 284 2.32 11.28 17.09
CA VAL A 284 2.25 9.96 16.43
C VAL A 284 0.79 9.63 16.16
N GLN A 285 0.51 9.20 14.94
CA GLN A 285 -0.80 8.71 14.54
C GLN A 285 -0.69 7.25 14.12
N ASN A 286 -1.58 6.40 14.65
CA ASN A 286 -1.79 5.04 14.19
C ASN A 286 -3.07 5.00 13.39
N THR A 287 -3.03 4.47 12.17
CA THR A 287 -4.19 4.29 11.29
C THR A 287 -4.29 2.83 10.86
N TYR A 288 -5.51 2.35 10.66
CA TYR A 288 -5.78 1.02 10.17
C TYR A 288 -6.77 1.07 9.01
N GLY A 289 -6.51 0.24 8.00
CA GLY A 289 -7.40 -0.02 6.89
C GLY A 289 -6.72 -0.92 5.87
N PRO A 290 -7.48 -1.79 5.18
CA PRO A 290 -7.04 -2.47 3.97
C PRO A 290 -7.26 -1.58 2.75
N THR A 291 -6.63 -1.93 1.62
CA THR A 291 -6.82 -1.26 0.32
C THR A 291 -8.30 -1.19 -0.06
N GLU A 292 -9.06 -2.21 0.28
CA GLU A 292 -10.52 -2.32 0.03
C GLU A 292 -11.37 -1.32 0.85
N ALA A 293 -10.74 -0.55 1.75
CA ALA A 293 -11.35 0.56 2.48
C ALA A 293 -10.62 1.90 2.28
N THR A 294 -9.97 2.06 1.13
CA THR A 294 -9.28 3.28 0.68
C THR A 294 -8.22 3.72 1.69
N VAL A 295 -7.09 2.99 1.72
CA VAL A 295 -5.88 3.25 2.52
C VAL A 295 -6.06 2.99 4.02
N SER A 296 -6.87 3.82 4.70
CA SER A 296 -7.13 3.67 6.13
C SER A 296 -8.47 4.29 6.51
N MET A 297 -9.11 3.69 7.53
CA MET A 297 -10.45 4.07 7.95
C MET A 297 -10.57 4.34 9.46
N THR A 298 -9.50 4.09 10.23
CA THR A 298 -9.43 4.50 11.64
C THR A 298 -8.27 5.46 11.87
N SER A 299 -8.33 6.16 12.99
CA SER A 299 -7.30 7.11 13.42
C SER A 299 -7.18 7.12 14.95
N LEU A 300 -5.93 7.03 15.42
CA LEU A 300 -5.56 7.24 16.82
C LEU A 300 -4.36 8.17 16.88
N VAL A 301 -4.56 9.35 17.38
CA VAL A 301 -3.50 10.37 17.55
C VAL A 301 -2.98 10.30 18.98
N MET A 302 -1.66 10.29 19.15
CA MET A 302 -0.98 10.11 20.42
C MET A 302 0.19 11.10 20.57
N THR A 303 0.45 11.46 21.83
CA THR A 303 1.58 12.28 22.26
C THR A 303 2.39 11.53 23.32
N ALA A 304 3.55 12.07 23.69
CA ALA A 304 4.37 11.52 24.79
C ALA A 304 3.60 11.43 26.13
N GLY A 305 2.55 12.24 26.32
CA GLY A 305 1.78 12.30 27.56
C GLY A 305 0.62 11.31 27.68
N ASP A 306 0.19 10.67 26.56
CA ASP A 306 -1.06 9.90 26.57
C ASP A 306 -1.02 8.54 25.85
N TYR A 307 0.09 8.20 25.18
CA TYR A 307 0.20 6.98 24.36
C TYR A 307 0.08 5.67 25.16
N GLU A 308 0.47 5.66 26.43
CA GLU A 308 0.50 4.42 27.22
C GLU A 308 -0.88 3.79 27.38
N GLY A 309 -1.92 4.62 27.53
CA GLY A 309 -3.31 4.20 27.62
C GLY A 309 -3.87 3.55 26.36
N ALA A 310 -3.15 3.66 25.23
CA ALA A 310 -3.49 3.05 23.95
C ALA A 310 -2.75 1.74 23.69
N CYS A 311 -1.88 1.31 24.61
CA CYS A 311 -0.95 0.20 24.41
C CYS A 311 -1.38 -1.08 25.16
N ARG A 312 -1.25 -2.23 24.47
CA ARG A 312 -1.24 -3.59 25.05
C ARG A 312 -0.08 -4.38 24.41
N SER A 313 -0.35 -5.56 23.85
CA SER A 313 0.61 -6.27 22.97
C SER A 313 0.94 -5.48 21.70
N SER A 314 -0.03 -4.71 21.21
CA SER A 314 0.10 -3.71 20.15
C SER A 314 -0.60 -2.40 20.57
N VAL A 315 -0.47 -1.39 19.73
CA VAL A 315 -1.24 -0.13 19.86
C VAL A 315 -2.64 -0.36 19.28
N ALA A 316 -3.65 0.23 19.91
CA ALA A 316 -5.04 0.16 19.45
C ALA A 316 -5.19 0.69 18.02
N LEU A 317 -6.15 0.13 17.27
CA LEU A 317 -6.41 0.50 15.87
C LEU A 317 -6.94 1.94 15.70
N GLY A 318 -7.49 2.51 16.77
CA GLY A 318 -8.14 3.83 16.75
C GLY A 318 -9.63 3.76 16.46
N GLU A 319 -10.24 4.96 16.38
CA GLU A 319 -11.65 5.12 16.09
C GLU A 319 -11.89 5.27 14.59
N PRO A 320 -13.04 4.82 14.08
CA PRO A 320 -13.43 5.08 12.70
C PRO A 320 -13.40 6.58 12.39
N ILE A 321 -12.86 6.96 11.25
CA ILE A 321 -12.93 8.34 10.78
C ILE A 321 -14.38 8.71 10.44
N PRO A 322 -14.75 10.00 10.47
CA PRO A 322 -16.14 10.42 10.30
C PRO A 322 -16.83 9.80 9.08
N GLY A 323 -17.99 9.18 9.27
CA GLY A 323 -18.76 8.52 8.21
C GLY A 323 -18.40 7.05 7.98
N MET A 324 -17.31 6.54 8.54
CA MET A 324 -16.95 5.12 8.50
C MET A 324 -17.52 4.37 9.70
N GLY A 325 -17.74 3.06 9.53
CA GLY A 325 -18.16 2.15 10.59
C GLY A 325 -17.22 0.94 10.69
N LEU A 326 -17.02 0.46 11.92
CA LEU A 326 -16.21 -0.71 12.23
C LEU A 326 -16.97 -1.61 13.20
N GLN A 327 -17.19 -2.88 12.83
CA GLN A 327 -17.91 -3.86 13.64
C GLN A 327 -17.04 -5.10 13.87
N LEU A 328 -17.28 -5.77 15.01
CA LEU A 328 -16.76 -7.11 15.30
C LEU A 328 -17.88 -8.12 15.04
N VAL A 329 -17.65 -9.10 14.17
CA VAL A 329 -18.67 -10.06 13.72
C VAL A 329 -18.16 -11.48 13.88
N GLY A 330 -19.03 -12.40 14.29
CA GLY A 330 -18.73 -13.84 14.33
C GLY A 330 -17.95 -14.32 15.56
N GLY A 331 -17.68 -13.45 16.53
CA GLY A 331 -17.07 -13.83 17.80
C GLY A 331 -18.03 -14.60 18.72
N ARG A 332 -17.48 -15.30 19.72
CA ARG A 332 -18.26 -15.95 20.78
C ARG A 332 -18.89 -14.93 21.74
N HIS A 333 -18.29 -13.74 21.82
CA HIS A 333 -18.71 -12.61 22.64
C HIS A 333 -18.68 -11.34 21.78
N ASP A 334 -19.41 -10.33 22.18
CA ASP A 334 -19.50 -9.03 21.46
C ASP A 334 -18.17 -8.24 21.44
N ASP A 335 -17.21 -8.64 22.26
CA ASP A 335 -15.90 -8.00 22.39
C ASP A 335 -14.80 -8.60 21.50
N GLU A 336 -15.11 -9.61 20.69
CA GLU A 336 -14.16 -10.18 19.72
C GLU A 336 -14.88 -10.57 18.42
N GLY A 337 -14.13 -10.61 17.33
CA GLY A 337 -14.68 -11.02 16.05
C GLY A 337 -13.86 -10.58 14.86
N GLU A 338 -14.33 -10.93 13.66
CA GLU A 338 -13.82 -10.41 12.41
C GLU A 338 -14.16 -8.91 12.29
N LEU A 339 -13.18 -8.11 11.91
CA LEU A 339 -13.41 -6.71 11.59
C LEU A 339 -14.19 -6.59 10.28
N VAL A 340 -15.35 -5.93 10.35
CA VAL A 340 -16.17 -5.60 9.18
C VAL A 340 -16.25 -4.08 9.05
N ILE A 341 -15.87 -3.58 7.88
CA ILE A 341 -15.78 -2.16 7.57
C ILE A 341 -16.97 -1.73 6.73
N THR A 342 -17.61 -0.62 7.10
CA THR A 342 -18.72 -0.02 6.35
C THR A 342 -18.45 1.47 6.13
N GLY A 343 -19.12 2.06 5.14
CA GLY A 343 -19.06 3.51 4.91
C GLY A 343 -18.52 3.91 3.54
N PRO A 344 -18.38 5.22 3.29
CA PRO A 344 -18.12 5.77 1.96
C PRO A 344 -16.76 5.43 1.36
N GLN A 345 -15.81 4.89 2.14
CA GLN A 345 -14.48 4.48 1.64
C GLN A 345 -14.42 3.01 1.20
N VAL A 346 -15.48 2.24 1.39
CA VAL A 346 -15.54 0.84 0.94
C VAL A 346 -15.45 0.81 -0.58
N ALA A 347 -14.55 -0.02 -1.10
CA ALA A 347 -14.31 -0.20 -2.53
C ALA A 347 -15.55 -0.77 -3.25
N ASP A 348 -15.59 -0.60 -4.57
CA ASP A 348 -16.66 -1.18 -5.40
C ASP A 348 -16.52 -2.71 -5.62
N GLY A 349 -15.42 -3.30 -5.16
CA GLY A 349 -15.09 -4.70 -5.35
C GLY A 349 -13.73 -4.89 -6.02
N TYR A 350 -13.55 -6.07 -6.61
CA TYR A 350 -12.34 -6.42 -7.34
C TYR A 350 -12.55 -6.32 -8.85
N TRP A 351 -11.54 -5.84 -9.55
CA TRP A 351 -11.55 -5.63 -11.00
C TRP A 351 -11.79 -6.93 -11.75
N GLN A 352 -12.91 -6.99 -12.48
CA GLN A 352 -13.32 -8.15 -13.27
C GLN A 352 -13.38 -9.49 -12.49
N ASP A 353 -13.62 -9.42 -11.17
CA ASP A 353 -13.70 -10.59 -10.28
C ASP A 353 -14.96 -10.50 -9.39
N PRO A 354 -16.17 -10.77 -9.97
CA PRO A 354 -17.43 -10.66 -9.25
C PRO A 354 -17.60 -11.72 -8.15
N GLU A 355 -17.02 -12.92 -8.32
CA GLU A 355 -17.11 -14.00 -7.33
C GLU A 355 -16.38 -13.62 -6.05
N ARG A 356 -15.12 -13.20 -6.18
CA ARG A 356 -14.35 -12.73 -5.02
C ARG A 356 -14.93 -11.47 -4.42
N SER A 357 -15.50 -10.59 -5.24
CA SER A 357 -16.20 -9.40 -4.75
C SER A 357 -17.39 -9.79 -3.88
N ALA A 358 -18.23 -10.73 -4.32
CA ALA A 358 -19.38 -11.22 -3.55
C ALA A 358 -18.98 -11.93 -2.26
N ASP A 359 -17.82 -12.61 -2.23
CA ASP A 359 -17.29 -13.25 -1.02
C ASP A 359 -16.88 -12.23 0.06
N ARG A 360 -16.28 -11.13 -0.32
CA ARG A 360 -15.69 -10.16 0.62
C ARG A 360 -16.56 -8.94 0.90
N PHE A 361 -17.37 -8.51 -0.07
CA PHE A 361 -18.27 -7.37 0.05
C PHE A 361 -19.71 -7.88 0.20
N ARG A 362 -20.17 -7.99 1.44
CA ARG A 362 -21.45 -8.59 1.80
C ARG A 362 -22.37 -7.60 2.50
N GLU A 363 -23.65 -7.86 2.48
CA GLU A 363 -24.63 -7.08 3.24
C GLU A 363 -24.50 -7.31 4.74
N VAL A 364 -24.49 -6.23 5.50
CA VAL A 364 -24.51 -6.23 6.97
C VAL A 364 -25.55 -5.27 7.50
N ALA A 365 -26.08 -5.59 8.68
CA ALA A 365 -27.00 -4.70 9.39
C ALA A 365 -26.20 -3.62 10.14
N LEU A 366 -26.54 -2.35 9.89
CA LEU A 366 -25.97 -1.21 10.58
C LEU A 366 -27.09 -0.24 10.97
N ALA A 367 -27.32 -0.04 12.27
CA ALA A 367 -28.33 0.88 12.81
C ALA A 367 -29.73 0.70 12.15
N GLY A 368 -30.17 -0.54 11.94
CA GLY A 368 -31.47 -0.87 11.35
C GLY A 368 -31.55 -0.74 9.83
N ARG A 369 -30.42 -0.52 9.14
CA ARG A 369 -30.32 -0.48 7.68
C ARG A 369 -29.38 -1.58 7.20
N THR A 370 -29.62 -2.08 6.00
CA THR A 370 -28.69 -2.98 5.30
C THR A 370 -27.72 -2.14 4.47
N VAL A 371 -26.42 -2.35 4.66
CA VAL A 371 -25.35 -1.67 3.95
C VAL A 371 -24.30 -2.68 3.49
N THR A 372 -23.52 -2.34 2.47
CA THR A 372 -22.37 -3.16 2.08
C THR A 372 -21.26 -3.01 3.11
N GLY A 373 -20.82 -4.15 3.64
CA GLY A 373 -19.65 -4.26 4.53
C GLY A 373 -18.52 -5.03 3.84
N TYR A 374 -17.28 -4.58 4.07
CA TYR A 374 -16.09 -5.33 3.66
C TYR A 374 -15.60 -6.21 4.82
N PHE A 375 -15.56 -7.51 4.61
CA PHE A 375 -15.08 -8.53 5.52
C PHE A 375 -13.57 -8.67 5.37
N THR A 376 -12.84 -8.19 6.38
CA THR A 376 -11.39 -7.97 6.26
C THR A 376 -10.56 -9.25 6.35
N GLY A 377 -11.07 -10.27 7.05
CA GLY A 377 -10.30 -11.44 7.50
C GLY A 377 -9.37 -11.14 8.68
N ASP A 378 -9.41 -9.93 9.25
CA ASP A 378 -8.68 -9.55 10.45
C ASP A 378 -9.53 -9.84 11.69
N TRP A 379 -9.01 -10.64 12.63
CA TRP A 379 -9.64 -10.89 13.92
C TRP A 379 -9.15 -9.87 14.95
N ALA A 380 -10.06 -9.29 15.69
CA ALA A 380 -9.75 -8.26 16.68
C ALA A 380 -10.52 -8.48 17.98
N GLU A 381 -10.06 -7.82 19.03
CA GLU A 381 -10.71 -7.78 20.32
C GLU A 381 -10.93 -6.36 20.81
N ARG A 382 -12.03 -6.13 21.53
CA ARG A 382 -12.33 -4.87 22.24
C ARG A 382 -11.88 -4.99 23.69
N HIS A 383 -11.09 -4.02 24.14
CA HIS A 383 -10.70 -3.93 25.55
C HIS A 383 -10.75 -2.47 26.02
N ALA A 384 -11.43 -2.21 27.13
CA ALA A 384 -11.63 -0.87 27.68
C ALA A 384 -12.12 0.13 26.62
N GLY A 385 -13.05 -0.30 25.75
CA GLY A 385 -13.62 0.49 24.67
C GLY A 385 -12.75 0.64 23.42
N ARG A 386 -11.50 0.19 23.42
CA ARG A 386 -10.56 0.26 22.27
C ARG A 386 -10.48 -1.07 21.56
N ILE A 387 -10.30 -1.04 20.24
CA ILE A 387 -10.14 -2.23 19.38
C ILE A 387 -8.64 -2.48 19.15
N PHE A 388 -8.24 -3.73 19.34
CA PHE A 388 -6.87 -4.22 19.13
C PHE A 388 -6.87 -5.34 18.10
N PHE A 389 -5.96 -5.27 17.13
CA PHE A 389 -5.73 -6.36 16.19
C PHE A 389 -5.16 -7.58 16.94
N LYS A 390 -5.65 -8.76 16.59
CA LYS A 390 -5.24 -10.02 17.19
C LYS A 390 -4.46 -10.89 16.20
N GLU A 391 -5.11 -11.31 15.13
CA GLU A 391 -4.53 -12.18 14.12
C GLU A 391 -5.30 -12.11 12.78
N ARG A 392 -4.76 -12.75 11.77
CA ARG A 392 -5.46 -12.99 10.50
C ARG A 392 -6.19 -14.34 10.57
N MET A 393 -7.41 -14.36 10.03
CA MET A 393 -8.21 -15.60 9.86
C MET A 393 -7.75 -16.42 8.65
N ASP A 394 -7.04 -15.81 7.72
CA ASP A 394 -6.52 -16.41 6.49
C ASP A 394 -4.99 -16.50 6.50
N PHE A 395 -4.41 -16.97 5.40
CA PHE A 395 -2.96 -17.12 5.24
C PHE A 395 -2.26 -15.86 4.68
N GLN A 396 -2.91 -14.73 4.79
CA GLN A 396 -2.33 -13.46 4.41
C GLN A 396 -1.41 -12.94 5.50
N VAL A 397 -0.25 -12.44 5.10
CA VAL A 397 0.74 -11.87 6.02
C VAL A 397 1.21 -10.51 5.52
N LYS A 398 1.80 -9.74 6.41
CA LYS A 398 2.50 -8.51 6.05
C LYS A 398 3.98 -8.70 6.34
N VAL A 399 4.81 -8.52 5.31
CA VAL A 399 6.27 -8.64 5.40
C VAL A 399 6.87 -7.32 4.94
N LYS A 400 7.54 -6.62 5.83
CA LYS A 400 8.10 -5.27 5.57
C LYS A 400 7.04 -4.31 4.97
N GLY A 401 5.80 -4.39 5.46
CA GLY A 401 4.67 -3.59 5.00
C GLY A 401 3.99 -4.08 3.72
N VAL A 402 4.57 -5.03 3.01
CA VAL A 402 3.97 -5.61 1.82
C VAL A 402 2.95 -6.67 2.23
N ARG A 403 1.72 -6.54 1.73
CA ARG A 403 0.64 -7.53 1.89
C ARG A 403 0.89 -8.71 0.96
N ILE A 404 1.10 -9.90 1.52
CA ILE A 404 1.45 -11.11 0.79
C ILE A 404 0.47 -12.21 1.13
N GLU A 405 -0.07 -12.84 0.10
CA GLU A 405 -0.80 -14.10 0.23
C GLU A 405 0.22 -15.25 0.20
N LEU A 406 0.31 -16.02 1.28
CA LEU A 406 1.24 -17.17 1.30
C LEU A 406 0.93 -18.18 0.18
N ASP A 407 -0.32 -18.22 -0.26
CA ASP A 407 -0.74 -19.09 -1.36
C ASP A 407 -0.28 -18.59 -2.74
N GLU A 408 -0.04 -17.27 -2.93
CA GLU A 408 0.61 -16.72 -4.13
C GLU A 408 2.04 -17.24 -4.24
N VAL A 409 2.78 -17.20 -3.14
CA VAL A 409 4.15 -17.72 -3.09
C VAL A 409 4.19 -19.23 -3.32
N ALA A 410 3.24 -19.96 -2.71
CA ALA A 410 3.09 -21.39 -2.94
C ALA A 410 2.73 -21.72 -4.40
N ALA A 411 1.88 -20.92 -5.05
CA ALA A 411 1.54 -21.08 -6.45
C ALA A 411 2.77 -20.86 -7.34
N ALA A 412 3.56 -19.83 -7.08
CA ALA A 412 4.80 -19.58 -7.81
C ALA A 412 5.81 -20.73 -7.66
N LEU A 413 5.91 -21.34 -6.47
CA LEU A 413 6.73 -22.56 -6.26
C LEU A 413 6.19 -23.76 -7.03
N ARG A 414 4.88 -23.97 -7.11
CA ARG A 414 4.29 -25.05 -7.92
C ARG A 414 4.60 -24.90 -9.41
N GLU A 415 4.65 -23.67 -9.91
CA GLU A 415 5.05 -23.38 -11.31
C GLU A 415 6.52 -23.78 -11.59
N THR A 416 7.35 -23.94 -10.55
CA THR A 416 8.73 -24.44 -10.70
C THR A 416 8.85 -25.97 -10.61
N GLY A 417 7.73 -26.71 -10.57
CA GLY A 417 7.72 -28.17 -10.59
C GLY A 417 7.58 -28.85 -9.21
N TRP A 418 7.29 -28.10 -8.15
CA TRP A 418 7.08 -28.62 -6.80
C TRP A 418 5.58 -28.62 -6.47
N PRO A 419 4.86 -29.75 -6.59
CA PRO A 419 3.40 -29.78 -6.47
C PRO A 419 2.92 -29.57 -5.04
N VAL A 420 3.69 -30.02 -4.02
CA VAL A 420 3.31 -29.91 -2.60
C VAL A 420 4.26 -28.92 -1.90
N VAL A 421 3.68 -27.79 -1.47
CA VAL A 421 4.42 -26.65 -0.93
C VAL A 421 3.71 -26.09 0.29
N CYS A 422 4.47 -25.73 1.32
CA CYS A 422 4.02 -24.94 2.45
C CYS A 422 4.89 -23.69 2.60
N VAL A 423 4.28 -22.50 2.65
CA VAL A 423 4.98 -21.23 2.89
C VAL A 423 4.61 -20.73 4.28
N LEU A 424 5.61 -20.30 5.04
CA LEU A 424 5.49 -19.84 6.41
C LEU A 424 6.03 -18.43 6.57
N SER A 425 5.36 -17.61 7.39
CA SER A 425 5.89 -16.32 7.82
C SER A 425 6.78 -16.47 9.06
N ARG A 426 7.91 -15.78 9.06
CA ARG A 426 8.91 -15.77 10.14
C ARG A 426 9.28 -14.34 10.53
N GLY A 427 8.28 -13.61 11.04
CA GLY A 427 8.46 -12.20 11.41
C GLY A 427 8.60 -11.31 10.18
N ASP A 428 9.82 -10.89 9.85
CA ASP A 428 10.11 -9.95 8.76
C ASP A 428 10.48 -10.62 7.42
N HIS A 429 10.31 -11.94 7.30
CA HIS A 429 10.60 -12.70 6.08
C HIS A 429 9.73 -13.94 5.94
N LEU A 430 9.75 -14.53 4.75
CA LEU A 430 9.11 -15.81 4.44
C LEU A 430 10.13 -16.94 4.36
N VAL A 431 9.67 -18.15 4.63
CA VAL A 431 10.38 -19.40 4.36
C VAL A 431 9.42 -20.38 3.69
N ALA A 432 9.94 -21.32 2.91
CA ALA A 432 9.12 -22.33 2.26
C ALA A 432 9.64 -23.75 2.52
N VAL A 433 8.73 -24.69 2.49
CA VAL A 433 9.01 -26.13 2.56
C VAL A 433 8.35 -26.79 1.36
N VAL A 434 9.13 -27.56 0.60
CA VAL A 434 8.67 -28.35 -0.54
C VAL A 434 8.79 -29.82 -0.24
N GLU A 435 7.79 -30.63 -0.66
CA GLU A 435 7.87 -32.06 -0.52
C GLU A 435 8.74 -32.68 -1.62
N ARG A 436 9.53 -33.70 -1.28
CA ARG A 436 10.33 -34.46 -2.26
C ARG A 436 9.42 -35.03 -3.35
N HIS A 437 9.73 -34.71 -4.60
CA HIS A 437 8.94 -35.15 -5.74
C HIS A 437 9.79 -35.93 -6.75
N GLY A 438 9.59 -37.24 -6.80
CA GLY A 438 10.26 -38.12 -7.76
C GLY A 438 11.79 -38.02 -7.70
N ALA A 439 12.44 -37.92 -8.86
CA ALA A 439 13.89 -37.77 -9.02
C ALA A 439 14.30 -36.28 -9.17
N ALA A 440 13.43 -35.31 -8.88
CA ALA A 440 13.75 -33.90 -8.99
C ALA A 440 14.93 -33.53 -8.08
N THR A 441 15.93 -32.89 -8.65
CA THR A 441 17.08 -32.37 -7.90
C THR A 441 16.64 -31.12 -7.15
N PHE A 442 16.81 -31.10 -5.84
CA PHE A 442 16.54 -29.92 -5.03
C PHE A 442 17.74 -28.98 -5.03
N ASP A 443 17.57 -27.80 -5.60
CA ASP A 443 18.52 -26.69 -5.52
C ASP A 443 17.80 -25.46 -4.98
N GLN A 444 18.15 -25.07 -3.75
CA GLN A 444 17.55 -23.90 -3.09
C GLN A 444 17.84 -22.60 -3.83
N VAL A 445 19.06 -22.44 -4.39
CA VAL A 445 19.46 -21.19 -5.05
C VAL A 445 18.67 -21.04 -6.34
N GLU A 446 18.59 -22.09 -7.16
CA GLU A 446 17.81 -22.07 -8.39
C GLU A 446 16.32 -21.75 -8.13
N LEU A 447 15.73 -22.33 -7.06
CA LEU A 447 14.35 -22.06 -6.69
C LEU A 447 14.14 -20.61 -6.25
N ILE A 448 15.03 -20.06 -5.43
CA ILE A 448 14.95 -18.65 -5.00
C ILE A 448 15.09 -17.70 -6.20
N ASP A 449 16.02 -17.95 -7.12
CA ASP A 449 16.19 -17.16 -8.33
C ASP A 449 14.95 -17.23 -9.24
N ALA A 450 14.38 -18.43 -9.40
CA ALA A 450 13.14 -18.61 -10.15
C ALA A 450 11.94 -17.87 -9.53
N LEU A 451 11.87 -17.78 -8.20
CA LEU A 451 10.85 -17.01 -7.50
C LEU A 451 11.09 -15.50 -7.60
N ALA A 452 12.34 -15.04 -7.51
CA ALA A 452 12.69 -13.63 -7.67
C ALA A 452 12.31 -13.07 -9.05
N ALA A 453 12.28 -13.92 -10.08
CA ALA A 453 11.81 -13.55 -11.41
C ALA A 453 10.26 -13.38 -11.50
N ARG A 454 9.50 -13.78 -10.47
CA ARG A 454 8.03 -13.85 -10.47
C ARG A 454 7.36 -13.02 -9.39
N LEU A 455 8.02 -12.87 -8.24
CA LEU A 455 7.47 -12.29 -7.01
C LEU A 455 8.23 -11.02 -6.63
N ASP A 456 7.54 -10.09 -5.97
CA ASP A 456 8.20 -8.94 -5.36
C ASP A 456 9.24 -9.41 -4.32
N GLU A 457 10.30 -8.64 -4.10
CA GLU A 457 11.42 -8.97 -3.20
C GLU A 457 10.95 -9.41 -1.80
N ALA A 458 9.94 -8.75 -1.24
CA ALA A 458 9.40 -9.09 0.07
C ALA A 458 8.64 -10.44 0.11
N ALA A 459 8.17 -10.92 -1.04
CA ALA A 459 7.45 -12.19 -1.18
C ALA A 459 8.36 -13.37 -1.51
N VAL A 460 9.63 -13.12 -1.85
CA VAL A 460 10.61 -14.19 -2.09
C VAL A 460 11.04 -14.80 -0.75
N PRO A 461 10.86 -16.12 -0.55
CA PRO A 461 11.31 -16.80 0.67
C PRO A 461 12.81 -16.65 0.86
N ARG A 462 13.25 -16.35 2.08
CA ARG A 462 14.66 -16.29 2.45
C ARG A 462 15.36 -17.67 2.37
N ALA A 463 14.58 -18.72 2.61
CA ALA A 463 15.05 -20.10 2.53
C ALA A 463 13.93 -21.00 2.02
N VAL A 464 14.31 -22.01 1.25
CA VAL A 464 13.45 -23.13 0.84
C VAL A 464 14.10 -24.41 1.37
N MET A 465 13.35 -25.26 2.06
CA MET A 465 13.83 -26.55 2.56
C MET A 465 13.00 -27.68 1.96
N GLN A 466 13.64 -28.85 1.78
CA GLN A 466 12.97 -30.04 1.30
C GLN A 466 12.63 -30.97 2.48
N ILE A 467 11.39 -31.45 2.50
CA ILE A 467 10.88 -32.49 3.42
C ILE A 467 10.58 -33.77 2.62
N ASP A 468 10.77 -34.94 3.21
CA ASP A 468 10.46 -36.19 2.53
C ASP A 468 8.95 -36.39 2.37
N GLN A 469 8.16 -36.04 3.38
CA GLN A 469 6.69 -36.13 3.36
C GLN A 469 6.09 -34.93 4.11
N MET A 470 5.17 -34.22 3.46
CA MET A 470 4.46 -33.10 4.05
C MET A 470 3.49 -33.61 5.12
N PRO A 471 3.43 -32.98 6.32
CA PRO A 471 2.41 -33.32 7.30
C PRO A 471 1.04 -32.82 6.86
N TYR A 472 0.00 -33.67 7.07
CA TYR A 472 -1.39 -33.33 6.81
C TYR A 472 -2.20 -33.42 8.10
N ASN A 473 -3.23 -32.59 8.23
CA ASN A 473 -4.19 -32.62 9.33
C ASN A 473 -5.34 -33.66 9.06
N GLU A 474 -6.26 -33.79 10.00
CA GLU A 474 -7.41 -34.73 9.92
C GLU A 474 -8.36 -34.46 8.72
N ASN A 475 -8.23 -33.29 8.07
CA ASN A 475 -9.03 -32.88 6.90
C ASN A 475 -8.26 -32.94 5.59
N ASP A 476 -7.18 -33.73 5.51
CA ASP A 476 -6.30 -33.87 4.36
C ASP A 476 -5.70 -32.54 3.85
N LYS A 477 -5.57 -31.55 4.73
CA LYS A 477 -4.89 -30.28 4.44
C LYS A 477 -3.51 -30.27 5.07
N ILE A 478 -2.56 -29.57 4.44
CA ILE A 478 -1.22 -29.39 4.99
C ILE A 478 -1.32 -28.80 6.40
N ASP A 479 -0.76 -29.51 7.38
CA ASP A 479 -0.64 -29.03 8.75
C ASP A 479 0.52 -28.03 8.88
N ARG A 480 0.21 -26.75 8.68
CA ARG A 480 1.19 -25.67 8.77
C ARG A 480 1.87 -25.59 10.15
N ALA A 481 1.18 -25.96 11.22
CA ALA A 481 1.76 -25.96 12.56
C ALA A 481 2.83 -27.06 12.69
N ALA A 482 2.55 -28.26 12.22
CA ALA A 482 3.50 -29.37 12.18
C ALA A 482 4.69 -29.05 11.25
N VAL A 483 4.45 -28.42 10.07
CA VAL A 483 5.51 -27.98 9.17
C VAL A 483 6.40 -26.94 9.84
N LYS A 484 5.83 -26.00 10.60
CA LYS A 484 6.59 -24.99 11.35
C LYS A 484 7.50 -25.62 12.39
N VAL A 485 6.98 -26.59 13.18
CA VAL A 485 7.77 -27.32 14.16
C VAL A 485 8.92 -28.08 13.49
N TRP A 486 8.65 -28.73 12.37
CA TRP A 486 9.67 -29.44 11.58
C TRP A 486 10.75 -28.46 11.06
N TYR A 487 10.33 -27.33 10.48
CA TYR A 487 11.25 -26.31 9.95
C TYR A 487 12.17 -25.78 11.07
N ASP A 488 11.61 -25.43 12.24
CA ASP A 488 12.38 -24.91 13.38
C ASP A 488 13.42 -25.93 13.88
N ALA A 489 13.09 -27.22 13.83
CA ALA A 489 14.03 -28.30 14.20
C ALA A 489 15.11 -28.52 13.13
N ALA A 490 14.77 -28.37 11.85
CA ALA A 490 15.72 -28.49 10.74
C ALA A 490 16.70 -27.33 10.71
N GLU A 491 16.21 -26.09 10.89
CA GLU A 491 17.02 -24.87 10.95
C GLU A 491 18.05 -24.92 12.10
N ARG A 492 17.62 -25.37 13.30
CA ARG A 492 18.55 -25.59 14.44
C ARG A 492 19.63 -26.63 14.18
N ARG A 493 19.35 -27.66 13.36
CA ARG A 493 20.34 -28.69 12.97
C ARG A 493 21.34 -28.19 11.93
N ALA A 494 20.91 -27.26 11.06
CA ALA A 494 21.72 -26.68 10.02
C ALA A 494 22.60 -25.51 10.51
N ALA A 495 22.29 -24.92 11.68
CA ALA A 495 23.09 -23.83 12.24
C ALA A 495 24.48 -24.36 12.63
N PRO A 496 25.58 -23.72 12.20
CA PRO A 496 26.94 -24.10 12.61
C PRO A 496 27.08 -23.96 14.13
N ARG A 497 27.66 -25.01 14.75
CA ARG A 497 27.97 -25.02 16.21
C ARG A 497 29.07 -24.01 16.55
#